data_2e7848d76b54752b84649bc8c61bda06
#
_entry.id   2e7848d76b54752b84649bc8c61bda06
#
_cell.length_a   1.000
_cell.length_b   1.000
_cell.length_c   1.000
_cell.angle_alpha   90.00
_cell.angle_beta   90.00
_cell.angle_gamma   90.00
#
_symmetry.space_group_name_H-M   'P 1'
#
loop_
_entity.id
_entity.type
_entity.pdbx_description
1 polymer ?
#
loop_
_entity_poly.entity_id
_entity_poly.type
_entity_poly.pdbx_seq_one_letter_code
_entity_poly.pdbx_strand_id
1 'polypeptide(L)'
;LFAMMTIIGTKRFYYHAGFDPVRITKALGTNLIHGDIRQGGSTITQQYAKNLFLTNEQTLSRKVQEFFYAARLEMQYSKKDILEGYLNTVYFGHGVYGVNAAAEYFFDKKLNQLSIAETAMLIGIPNGPSIYSPFLHKDNAIKREHLILEVLKNNGVITSKQYEAAKKEKLKLSTNVNISTYGIDEYYIDAVIQELSKLNIDLNREIHVHTYYDPKVQMQLSNAVTKHVDLSSELEVAGIITQPFTGNVMAMVGGKDYTISQYNRAIYSSRQVASTIKPLLYYCALQQGFTPSTQFTSQKTTFRVSDDEEYAPTNYGNVYANGKISMINAISLSDNIYAVKTQLFLGVDTLHNALLDFNIRQSSPNPSEALGTVNMSLLELSRIYNTFASEGLYVKPALISHITSGNDVVYKREVQPKRLLQRDETLILNQMMTSTFDIRNKSYTFPSMYGHEPDITVAAKSGTSDWDSLVMGFNPEYTVGIWSGFDDNRELEKQYYTISKDIFKDTFNGLYKKRKGVWYQPSDGIQEKRVNPITGTEDSGGSVYWFKKE
;
A
#
# COMPACT_ATOMS: atom_id res chain seq x y z
N LEU A 1 11.35 34.69 8.40
CA LEU A 1 11.16 33.29 8.03
C LEU A 1 12.39 32.70 7.33
N PHE A 2 12.89 33.27 6.20
CA PHE A 2 14.04 32.72 5.46
C PHE A 2 15.27 32.50 6.36
N ALA A 3 15.70 33.51 7.13
CA ALA A 3 16.82 33.39 8.07
C ALA A 3 16.56 32.37 9.18
N MET A 4 15.32 32.25 9.64
CA MET A 4 14.93 31.28 10.67
C MET A 4 15.01 29.85 10.16
N MET A 5 14.51 29.57 8.93
CA MET A 5 14.54 28.24 8.33
C MET A 5 15.96 27.73 8.04
N THR A 6 16.87 28.61 7.57
CA THR A 6 18.26 28.22 7.28
C THR A 6 19.05 27.81 8.52
N ILE A 7 18.77 28.44 9.66
CA ILE A 7 19.43 28.10 10.93
C ILE A 7 18.95 26.78 11.50
N ILE A 8 17.68 26.45 11.30
CA ILE A 8 17.05 25.23 11.84
C ILE A 8 17.26 24.06 10.90
N GLY A 9 17.13 24.28 9.58
CA GLY A 9 17.32 23.24 8.59
C GLY A 9 18.77 22.78 8.46
N THR A 10 19.69 23.73 8.26
CA THR A 10 21.16 23.49 8.27
C THR A 10 21.91 24.81 8.44
N LYS A 11 22.66 24.96 9.52
CA LYS A 11 23.57 26.11 9.71
C LYS A 11 24.56 26.29 8.54
N ARG A 12 24.75 25.25 7.74
CA ARG A 12 25.70 25.19 6.62
C ARG A 12 25.04 25.26 5.26
N PHE A 13 23.74 25.56 5.18
CA PHE A 13 22.99 25.59 3.91
C PHE A 13 23.70 26.46 2.84
N TYR A 14 24.22 27.61 3.22
CA TYR A 14 24.89 28.51 2.29
C TYR A 14 26.32 28.09 1.91
N TYR A 15 26.89 27.05 2.56
CA TYR A 15 28.28 26.65 2.42
C TYR A 15 28.49 25.30 1.72
N HIS A 16 27.46 24.53 1.50
CA HIS A 16 27.54 23.23 0.83
C HIS A 16 26.97 23.28 -0.58
N ALA A 17 27.43 22.37 -1.46
CA ALA A 17 26.96 22.22 -2.84
C ALA A 17 25.97 21.04 -2.98
N GLY A 18 24.79 21.13 -2.32
CA GLY A 18 23.73 20.14 -2.38
C GLY A 18 23.76 19.07 -1.28
N PHE A 19 24.93 18.71 -0.77
CA PHE A 19 25.09 17.74 0.33
C PHE A 19 26.09 18.26 1.37
N ASP A 20 25.92 17.85 2.62
CA ASP A 20 26.79 18.24 3.73
C ASP A 20 27.50 17.00 4.32
N PRO A 21 28.79 16.73 3.95
CA PRO A 21 29.52 15.56 4.43
C PRO A 21 29.64 15.51 5.97
N VAL A 22 29.76 16.67 6.61
CA VAL A 22 29.89 16.76 8.08
C VAL A 22 28.58 16.37 8.77
N ARG A 23 27.44 16.74 8.17
CA ARG A 23 26.12 16.33 8.68
C ARG A 23 25.88 14.83 8.48
N ILE A 24 26.28 14.29 7.33
CA ILE A 24 26.15 12.85 7.02
C ILE A 24 27.00 12.04 8.01
N THR A 25 28.26 12.38 8.23
CA THR A 25 29.13 11.67 9.17
C THR A 25 28.66 11.77 10.61
N LYS A 26 28.14 12.93 11.02
CA LYS A 26 27.54 13.11 12.36
C LYS A 26 26.28 12.26 12.54
N ALA A 27 25.40 12.24 11.55
CA ALA A 27 24.18 11.43 11.58
C ALA A 27 24.51 9.92 11.64
N LEU A 28 25.49 9.46 10.84
CA LEU A 28 25.96 8.09 10.89
C LEU A 28 26.56 7.73 12.26
N GLY A 29 27.37 8.60 12.85
CA GLY A 29 27.95 8.39 14.18
C GLY A 29 26.87 8.31 15.28
N THR A 30 25.88 9.21 15.23
CA THR A 30 24.78 9.23 16.21
C THR A 30 23.90 7.96 16.08
N ASN A 31 23.57 7.56 14.86
CA ASN A 31 22.76 6.38 14.59
C ASN A 31 23.48 5.07 14.96
N LEU A 32 24.80 4.99 14.73
CA LEU A 32 25.62 3.85 15.15
C LEU A 32 25.72 3.71 16.68
N ILE A 33 25.84 4.83 17.41
CA ILE A 33 25.96 4.81 18.88
C ILE A 33 24.63 4.39 19.55
N HIS A 34 23.47 4.71 18.94
CA HIS A 34 22.16 4.47 19.56
C HIS A 34 21.43 3.26 18.97
N GLY A 35 21.94 2.65 17.88
CA GLY A 35 21.29 1.51 17.22
C GLY A 35 20.01 1.85 16.44
N ASP A 36 19.59 3.12 16.44
CA ASP A 36 18.35 3.61 15.81
C ASP A 36 18.64 4.78 14.87
N ILE A 37 17.77 5.01 13.86
CA ILE A 37 17.80 6.18 12.98
C ILE A 37 17.21 7.39 13.72
N ARG A 38 18.03 8.06 14.54
CA ARG A 38 17.61 9.25 15.31
C ARG A 38 17.89 10.57 14.61
N GLN A 39 18.76 10.61 13.63
CA GLN A 39 19.16 11.86 12.97
C GLN A 39 19.26 11.71 11.47
N GLY A 40 18.45 12.48 10.71
CA GLY A 40 18.50 12.55 9.26
C GLY A 40 19.67 13.40 8.76
N GLY A 41 20.46 12.86 7.82
CA GLY A 41 21.61 13.56 7.20
C GLY A 41 21.28 14.42 5.98
N SER A 42 20.02 14.42 5.49
CA SER A 42 19.64 15.13 4.25
C SER A 42 19.62 16.65 4.40
N THR A 43 20.08 17.36 3.37
CA THR A 43 20.07 18.84 3.28
C THR A 43 18.71 19.36 2.79
N ILE A 44 18.46 20.68 2.91
CA ILE A 44 17.28 21.34 2.31
C ILE A 44 17.24 21.11 0.79
N THR A 45 18.39 21.22 0.11
CA THR A 45 18.48 20.98 -1.34
C THR A 45 18.09 19.56 -1.71
N GLN A 46 18.53 18.57 -0.93
CA GLN A 46 18.14 17.17 -1.12
C GLN A 46 16.65 16.94 -0.88
N GLN A 47 16.09 17.57 0.15
CA GLN A 47 14.64 17.51 0.42
C GLN A 47 13.85 18.18 -0.70
N TYR A 48 14.32 19.32 -1.22
CA TYR A 48 13.69 19.99 -2.36
C TYR A 48 13.76 19.16 -3.62
N ALA A 49 14.93 18.58 -3.93
CA ALA A 49 15.10 17.65 -5.04
C ALA A 49 14.15 16.45 -4.94
N LYS A 50 14.02 15.87 -3.74
CA LYS A 50 13.06 14.81 -3.48
C LYS A 50 11.63 15.24 -3.77
N ASN A 51 11.21 16.41 -3.27
CA ASN A 51 9.84 16.90 -3.44
C ASN A 51 9.50 17.19 -4.91
N LEU A 52 10.47 17.60 -5.73
CA LEU A 52 10.24 17.96 -7.13
C LEU A 52 10.28 16.76 -8.09
N PHE A 53 11.20 15.82 -7.88
CA PHE A 53 11.59 14.86 -8.93
C PHE A 53 11.47 13.41 -8.52
N LEU A 54 11.25 13.10 -7.23
CA LEU A 54 11.34 11.75 -6.71
C LEU A 54 10.09 11.36 -5.92
N THR A 55 9.95 10.06 -5.74
CA THR A 55 8.88 9.46 -4.91
C THR A 55 9.34 9.33 -3.45
N ASN A 56 8.40 8.98 -2.56
CA ASN A 56 8.69 8.72 -1.14
C ASN A 56 9.32 7.33 -0.90
N GLU A 57 9.68 6.58 -1.95
CA GLU A 57 10.36 5.29 -1.81
C GLU A 57 11.65 5.41 -1.01
N GLN A 58 11.91 4.41 -0.14
CA GLN A 58 13.13 4.34 0.68
C GLN A 58 14.15 3.36 0.06
N THR A 59 14.61 3.65 -1.17
CA THR A 59 15.60 2.82 -1.87
C THR A 59 16.94 3.52 -1.97
N LEU A 60 18.03 2.75 -2.02
CA LEU A 60 19.38 3.30 -2.28
C LEU A 60 19.43 3.98 -3.65
N SER A 61 18.80 3.40 -4.66
CA SER A 61 18.71 3.99 -6.01
C SER A 61 18.07 5.38 -5.98
N ARG A 62 16.95 5.52 -5.31
CA ARG A 62 16.29 6.82 -5.11
C ARG A 62 17.20 7.80 -4.36
N LYS A 63 17.95 7.33 -3.33
CA LYS A 63 18.87 8.20 -2.58
C LYS A 63 20.04 8.68 -3.43
N VAL A 64 20.52 7.86 -4.34
CA VAL A 64 21.53 8.27 -5.33
C VAL A 64 20.97 9.30 -6.31
N GLN A 65 19.74 9.09 -6.81
CA GLN A 65 19.05 10.07 -7.67
C GLN A 65 18.84 11.41 -6.95
N GLU A 66 18.41 11.38 -5.68
CA GLU A 66 18.27 12.59 -4.84
C GLU A 66 19.56 13.39 -4.78
N PHE A 67 20.71 12.71 -4.63
CA PHE A 67 22.02 13.33 -4.64
C PHE A 67 22.33 14.04 -5.96
N PHE A 68 22.10 13.36 -7.09
CA PHE A 68 22.33 13.95 -8.43
C PHE A 68 21.42 15.14 -8.72
N TYR A 69 20.13 15.04 -8.39
CA TYR A 69 19.20 16.16 -8.56
C TYR A 69 19.53 17.33 -7.64
N ALA A 70 19.95 17.08 -6.41
CA ALA A 70 20.41 18.13 -5.50
C ALA A 70 21.64 18.87 -6.04
N ALA A 71 22.63 18.14 -6.54
CA ALA A 71 23.81 18.74 -7.17
C ALA A 71 23.43 19.57 -8.41
N ARG A 72 22.51 19.07 -9.25
CA ARG A 72 22.04 19.79 -10.44
C ARG A 72 21.30 21.08 -10.09
N LEU A 73 20.46 21.06 -9.05
CA LEU A 73 19.78 22.26 -8.54
C LEU A 73 20.79 23.32 -8.10
N GLU A 74 21.83 22.94 -7.35
CA GLU A 74 22.87 23.86 -6.89
C GLU A 74 23.72 24.44 -8.03
N MET A 75 23.85 23.73 -9.15
CA MET A 75 24.54 24.24 -10.34
C MET A 75 23.69 25.24 -11.14
N GLN A 76 22.38 25.15 -11.07
CA GLN A 76 21.47 25.92 -11.93
C GLN A 76 20.76 27.08 -11.20
N TYR A 77 20.59 26.99 -9.88
CA TYR A 77 19.81 27.93 -9.09
C TYR A 77 20.61 28.50 -7.92
N SER A 78 20.30 29.73 -7.55
CA SER A 78 20.90 30.33 -6.37
C SER A 78 20.37 29.68 -5.08
N LYS A 79 21.11 29.79 -3.99
CA LYS A 79 20.67 29.33 -2.66
C LYS A 79 19.31 29.93 -2.26
N LYS A 80 19.06 31.16 -2.66
CA LYS A 80 17.80 31.85 -2.39
C LYS A 80 16.65 31.18 -3.15
N ASP A 81 16.84 30.88 -4.44
CA ASP A 81 15.82 30.26 -5.28
C ASP A 81 15.50 28.83 -4.80
N ILE A 82 16.55 28.07 -4.40
CA ILE A 82 16.40 26.72 -3.82
C ILE A 82 15.59 26.78 -2.52
N LEU A 83 15.88 27.73 -1.63
CA LEU A 83 15.16 27.86 -0.38
C LEU A 83 13.71 28.31 -0.59
N GLU A 84 13.49 29.23 -1.52
CA GLU A 84 12.15 29.68 -1.91
C GLU A 84 11.33 28.54 -2.51
N GLY A 85 11.93 27.79 -3.43
CA GLY A 85 11.30 26.61 -4.02
C GLY A 85 10.97 25.54 -2.97
N TYR A 86 11.90 25.27 -2.04
CA TYR A 86 11.64 24.35 -0.93
C TYR A 86 10.46 24.81 -0.06
N LEU A 87 10.43 26.09 0.33
CA LEU A 87 9.35 26.65 1.16
C LEU A 87 7.99 26.62 0.48
N ASN A 88 7.95 26.70 -0.85
CA ASN A 88 6.72 26.63 -1.62
C ASN A 88 6.25 25.19 -1.89
N THR A 89 7.09 24.18 -1.63
CA THR A 89 6.78 22.78 -1.95
C THR A 89 6.77 21.86 -0.73
N VAL A 90 7.29 22.32 0.41
CA VAL A 90 7.37 21.49 1.61
C VAL A 90 5.98 21.22 2.19
N TYR A 91 5.78 19.99 2.65
CA TYR A 91 4.54 19.52 3.23
C TYR A 91 4.42 19.89 4.71
N PHE A 92 3.28 20.46 5.10
CA PHE A 92 2.97 20.90 6.46
C PHE A 92 1.94 20.03 7.19
N GLY A 93 1.55 18.88 6.60
CA GLY A 93 0.44 18.08 7.11
C GLY A 93 -0.92 18.57 6.59
N HIS A 94 -1.98 17.81 6.86
CA HIS A 94 -3.36 18.16 6.52
C HIS A 94 -3.59 18.46 5.02
N GLY A 95 -2.78 17.88 4.13
CA GLY A 95 -2.85 18.19 2.69
C GLY A 95 -2.28 19.56 2.30
N VAL A 96 -1.60 20.26 3.22
CA VAL A 96 -1.11 21.62 3.01
C VAL A 96 0.34 21.61 2.53
N TYR A 97 0.58 22.15 1.35
CA TYR A 97 1.90 22.31 0.74
C TYR A 97 2.24 23.78 0.59
N GLY A 98 3.47 24.12 0.91
CA GLY A 98 3.97 25.49 0.85
C GLY A 98 3.61 26.34 2.07
N VAL A 99 4.56 27.21 2.41
CA VAL A 99 4.50 28.01 3.66
C VAL A 99 3.40 29.06 3.66
N ASN A 100 3.03 29.61 2.50
CA ASN A 100 1.92 30.59 2.40
C ASN A 100 0.59 29.91 2.74
N ALA A 101 0.30 28.77 2.11
CA ALA A 101 -0.90 27.99 2.40
C ALA A 101 -0.92 27.52 3.87
N ALA A 102 0.24 27.16 4.43
CA ALA A 102 0.34 26.78 5.83
C ALA A 102 0.04 27.95 6.79
N ALA A 103 0.48 29.16 6.49
CA ALA A 103 0.17 30.35 7.29
C ALA A 103 -1.34 30.63 7.34
N GLU A 104 -2.01 30.54 6.19
CA GLU A 104 -3.46 30.67 6.09
C GLU A 104 -4.19 29.52 6.77
N TYR A 105 -3.76 28.28 6.53
CA TYR A 105 -4.38 27.09 7.10
C TYR A 105 -4.31 27.05 8.62
N PHE A 106 -3.12 27.27 9.22
CA PHE A 106 -2.95 27.12 10.67
C PHE A 106 -3.37 28.35 11.46
N PHE A 107 -3.27 29.57 10.89
CA PHE A 107 -3.41 30.81 11.62
C PHE A 107 -4.42 31.81 11.02
N ASP A 108 -4.99 31.50 9.83
CA ASP A 108 -5.87 32.43 9.09
C ASP A 108 -5.19 33.79 8.83
N LYS A 109 -3.88 33.74 8.50
CA LYS A 109 -3.02 34.91 8.32
C LYS A 109 -2.16 34.78 7.07
N LYS A 110 -1.85 35.95 6.46
CA LYS A 110 -0.78 36.00 5.45
C LYS A 110 0.58 35.82 6.15
N LEU A 111 1.56 35.27 5.41
CA LEU A 111 2.89 34.95 5.93
C LEU A 111 3.59 36.13 6.63
N ASN A 112 3.41 37.37 6.12
CA ASN A 112 3.99 38.59 6.69
C ASN A 112 3.27 39.11 7.94
N GLN A 113 2.17 38.50 8.33
CA GLN A 113 1.37 38.86 9.51
C GLN A 113 1.63 37.93 10.71
N LEU A 114 2.43 36.87 10.49
CA LEU A 114 2.74 35.92 11.54
C LEU A 114 3.62 36.55 12.64
N SER A 115 3.32 36.21 13.90
CA SER A 115 4.20 36.50 15.02
C SER A 115 5.47 35.64 14.97
N ILE A 116 6.44 35.93 15.84
CA ILE A 116 7.65 35.12 16.00
C ILE A 116 7.29 33.69 16.46
N ALA A 117 6.35 33.56 17.38
CA ALA A 117 5.89 32.28 17.90
C ALA A 117 5.16 31.46 16.83
N GLU A 118 4.24 32.05 16.07
CA GLU A 118 3.54 31.42 14.95
C GLU A 118 4.53 30.99 13.85
N THR A 119 5.51 31.85 13.53
CA THR A 119 6.58 31.52 12.59
C THR A 119 7.42 30.33 13.07
N ALA A 120 7.81 30.31 14.35
CA ALA A 120 8.57 29.20 14.93
C ALA A 120 7.78 27.89 14.91
N MET A 121 6.48 27.94 15.18
CA MET A 121 5.60 26.77 15.09
C MET A 121 5.55 26.23 13.65
N LEU A 122 5.29 27.08 12.64
CA LEU A 122 5.29 26.65 11.23
C LEU A 122 6.62 26.00 10.82
N ILE A 123 7.74 26.59 11.22
CA ILE A 123 9.07 26.02 10.91
C ILE A 123 9.25 24.62 11.53
N GLY A 124 8.59 24.37 12.65
CA GLY A 124 8.65 23.08 13.35
C GLY A 124 7.93 21.94 12.67
N ILE A 125 6.83 22.24 12.00
CA ILE A 125 5.90 21.23 11.43
C ILE A 125 6.53 20.32 10.37
N PRO A 126 7.28 20.80 9.35
CA PRO A 126 7.81 19.92 8.30
C PRO A 126 8.76 18.83 8.75
N ASN A 127 9.29 18.92 9.97
CA ASN A 127 10.17 17.90 10.53
C ASN A 127 9.42 16.66 11.06
N GLY A 128 8.10 16.72 11.07
CA GLY A 128 7.15 15.66 11.45
C GLY A 128 5.75 16.25 11.43
N PRO A 129 5.14 16.42 10.23
CA PRO A 129 3.91 17.21 10.07
C PRO A 129 2.75 16.73 10.95
N SER A 130 2.64 15.43 11.14
CA SER A 130 1.61 14.85 12.00
C SER A 130 1.98 14.96 13.49
N ILE A 131 3.26 14.67 13.84
CA ILE A 131 3.75 14.71 15.25
C ILE A 131 3.67 16.13 15.83
N TYR A 132 3.94 17.15 14.99
CA TYR A 132 4.01 18.56 15.38
C TYR A 132 2.81 19.37 14.87
N SER A 133 1.73 18.70 14.44
CA SER A 133 0.49 19.39 14.11
C SER A 133 -0.12 20.03 15.38
N PRO A 134 -0.34 21.35 15.40
CA PRO A 134 -0.94 22.02 16.55
C PRO A 134 -2.42 21.65 16.74
N PHE A 135 -3.07 21.09 15.73
CA PHE A 135 -4.45 20.60 15.81
C PHE A 135 -4.55 19.21 16.42
N LEU A 136 -3.61 18.30 16.09
CA LEU A 136 -3.65 16.91 16.54
C LEU A 136 -2.86 16.71 17.85
N HIS A 137 -1.69 17.33 17.97
CA HIS A 137 -0.75 17.13 19.07
C HIS A 137 -0.20 18.45 19.59
N LYS A 138 -1.10 19.26 20.16
CA LYS A 138 -0.80 20.62 20.61
C LYS A 138 0.43 20.72 21.51
N ASP A 139 0.59 19.79 22.45
CA ASP A 139 1.72 19.80 23.38
C ASP A 139 3.06 19.54 22.68
N ASN A 140 3.08 18.63 21.70
CA ASN A 140 4.27 18.37 20.91
C ASN A 140 4.62 19.56 20.01
N ALA A 141 3.61 20.19 19.41
CA ALA A 141 3.79 21.39 18.59
C ALA A 141 4.40 22.53 19.42
N ILE A 142 3.88 22.79 20.63
CA ILE A 142 4.41 23.81 21.56
C ILE A 142 5.84 23.47 22.01
N LYS A 143 6.12 22.22 22.39
CA LYS A 143 7.49 21.79 22.74
C LYS A 143 8.46 22.03 21.58
N ARG A 144 8.03 21.73 20.36
CA ARG A 144 8.85 21.93 19.15
C ARG A 144 9.05 23.40 18.84
N GLU A 145 8.02 24.22 18.97
CA GLU A 145 8.05 25.68 18.82
C GLU A 145 9.04 26.30 19.83
N HIS A 146 8.97 25.94 21.12
CA HIS A 146 9.91 26.41 22.14
C HIS A 146 11.36 26.02 21.83
N LEU A 147 11.62 24.80 21.34
CA LEU A 147 12.94 24.37 20.91
C LEU A 147 13.48 25.25 19.76
N ILE A 148 12.60 25.59 18.82
CA ILE A 148 12.96 26.44 17.69
C ILE A 148 13.26 27.87 18.15
N LEU A 149 12.43 28.44 19.03
CA LEU A 149 12.67 29.77 19.62
C LEU A 149 14.02 29.82 20.36
N GLU A 150 14.36 28.76 21.08
CA GLU A 150 15.66 28.65 21.75
C GLU A 150 16.83 28.64 20.76
N VAL A 151 16.72 27.85 19.68
CA VAL A 151 17.71 27.81 18.61
C VAL A 151 17.86 29.18 17.95
N LEU A 152 16.78 29.90 17.69
CA LEU A 152 16.79 31.25 17.10
C LEU A 152 17.49 32.26 18.01
N LYS A 153 17.20 32.23 19.31
CA LYS A 153 17.86 33.08 20.33
C LYS A 153 19.37 32.78 20.39
N ASN A 154 19.74 31.49 20.49
CA ASN A 154 21.14 31.09 20.63
C ASN A 154 21.98 31.40 19.38
N ASN A 155 21.34 31.64 18.21
CA ASN A 155 21.99 32.08 16.99
C ASN A 155 21.82 33.60 16.72
N GLY A 156 21.29 34.37 17.67
CA GLY A 156 21.19 35.81 17.55
C GLY A 156 20.15 36.31 16.54
N VAL A 157 19.22 35.47 16.09
CA VAL A 157 18.15 35.85 15.15
C VAL A 157 17.05 36.62 15.86
N ILE A 158 16.78 36.26 17.10
CA ILE A 158 15.87 36.97 18.00
C ILE A 158 16.58 37.32 19.29
N THR A 159 16.19 38.45 19.88
CA THR A 159 16.71 38.90 21.18
C THR A 159 16.11 38.07 22.33
N SER A 160 16.79 38.10 23.50
CA SER A 160 16.24 37.45 24.70
C SER A 160 14.85 37.99 25.09
N LYS A 161 14.59 39.28 24.87
CA LYS A 161 13.30 39.90 25.11
C LYS A 161 12.21 39.35 24.16
N GLN A 162 12.54 39.18 22.87
CA GLN A 162 11.65 38.59 21.87
C GLN A 162 11.37 37.11 22.16
N TYR A 163 12.40 36.36 22.59
CA TYR A 163 12.25 34.97 23.00
C TYR A 163 11.26 34.82 24.16
N GLU A 164 11.43 35.60 25.24
CA GLU A 164 10.54 35.51 26.39
C GLU A 164 9.10 35.93 26.06
N ALA A 165 8.93 36.92 25.18
CA ALA A 165 7.62 37.32 24.69
C ALA A 165 6.94 36.23 23.87
N ALA A 166 7.66 35.67 22.87
CA ALA A 166 7.15 34.62 21.99
C ALA A 166 6.79 33.34 22.76
N LYS A 167 7.62 32.93 23.71
CA LYS A 167 7.38 31.74 24.54
C LYS A 167 6.13 31.83 25.41
N LYS A 168 5.71 33.04 25.76
CA LYS A 168 4.49 33.32 26.59
C LYS A 168 3.26 33.59 25.73
N GLU A 169 3.43 33.73 24.42
CA GLU A 169 2.36 34.01 23.48
C GLU A 169 1.37 32.83 23.43
N LYS A 170 0.09 33.11 23.61
CA LYS A 170 -0.97 32.14 23.40
C LYS A 170 -1.33 32.13 21.92
N LEU A 171 -0.85 31.12 21.19
CA LEU A 171 -1.13 30.99 19.79
C LEU A 171 -2.63 30.78 19.54
N LYS A 172 -3.18 31.58 18.64
CA LYS A 172 -4.56 31.48 18.19
C LYS A 172 -4.59 30.74 16.84
N LEU A 173 -4.95 29.47 16.87
CA LEU A 173 -5.12 28.67 15.68
C LEU A 173 -6.38 29.08 14.94
N SER A 174 -6.38 28.90 13.61
CA SER A 174 -7.56 29.11 12.77
C SER A 174 -8.72 28.22 13.23
N THR A 175 -9.92 28.81 13.28
CA THR A 175 -11.17 28.09 13.56
C THR A 175 -11.93 27.75 12.28
N ASN A 176 -11.51 28.31 11.14
CA ASN A 176 -12.11 28.06 9.83
C ASN A 176 -11.55 26.80 9.14
N VAL A 177 -10.63 26.13 9.81
CA VAL A 177 -10.16 24.84 9.31
C VAL A 177 -11.28 23.84 9.53
N ASN A 178 -11.89 23.38 8.43
CA ASN A 178 -12.59 22.11 8.42
C ASN A 178 -11.52 21.02 8.66
N ILE A 179 -11.11 20.87 9.91
CA ILE A 179 -10.60 19.61 10.38
C ILE A 179 -11.85 18.73 10.29
N SER A 180 -12.04 18.10 9.11
CA SER A 180 -13.08 17.11 9.02
C SER A 180 -12.70 16.10 10.09
N THR A 181 -13.49 16.02 11.15
CA THR A 181 -13.41 15.02 12.20
C THR A 181 -13.64 13.61 11.62
N TYR A 182 -13.88 13.52 10.35
CA TYR A 182 -13.75 12.36 9.48
C TYR A 182 -12.37 12.46 8.83
N GLY A 183 -11.32 12.02 9.55
CA GLY A 183 -9.97 11.99 8.98
C GLY A 183 -9.99 11.36 7.61
N ILE A 184 -9.78 12.18 6.58
CA ILE A 184 -9.33 11.65 5.31
C ILE A 184 -8.00 11.02 5.65
N ASP A 185 -7.84 9.73 5.43
CA ASP A 185 -6.60 9.03 5.69
C ASP A 185 -5.47 9.71 4.90
N GLU A 186 -4.43 10.16 5.58
CA GLU A 186 -3.34 10.91 4.98
C GLU A 186 -2.61 10.10 3.91
N TYR A 187 -2.55 8.76 4.03
CA TYR A 187 -2.01 7.89 2.99
C TYR A 187 -2.82 7.96 1.71
N TYR A 188 -4.15 8.12 1.81
CA TYR A 188 -5.01 8.29 0.65
C TYR A 188 -4.78 9.65 -0.01
N ILE A 189 -4.62 10.71 0.77
CA ILE A 189 -4.32 12.06 0.26
C ILE A 189 -2.99 12.06 -0.51
N ASP A 190 -1.93 11.48 0.05
CA ASP A 190 -0.62 11.40 -0.60
C ASP A 190 -0.71 10.62 -1.92
N ALA A 191 -1.51 9.55 -1.96
CA ALA A 191 -1.78 8.79 -3.18
C ALA A 191 -2.51 9.64 -4.24
N VAL A 192 -3.50 10.44 -3.84
CA VAL A 192 -4.22 11.37 -4.72
C VAL A 192 -3.27 12.42 -5.30
N ILE A 193 -2.41 13.02 -4.46
CA ILE A 193 -1.43 14.02 -4.91
C ILE A 193 -0.45 13.41 -5.92
N GLN A 194 -0.01 12.18 -5.68
CA GLN A 194 0.83 11.47 -6.63
C GLN A 194 0.11 11.17 -7.96
N GLU A 195 -1.17 10.79 -7.91
CA GLU A 195 -1.96 10.59 -9.14
C GLU A 195 -2.13 11.93 -9.89
N LEU A 196 -2.47 13.01 -9.16
CA LEU A 196 -2.62 14.36 -9.69
C LEU A 196 -1.34 14.84 -10.38
N SER A 197 -0.16 14.58 -9.81
CA SER A 197 1.13 14.98 -10.38
C SER A 197 1.44 14.35 -11.74
N LYS A 198 0.79 13.23 -12.08
CA LYS A 198 0.91 12.54 -13.38
C LYS A 198 -0.08 13.05 -14.42
N LEU A 199 -1.04 13.86 -13.99
CA LEU A 199 -2.01 14.51 -14.88
C LEU A 199 -1.43 15.84 -15.35
N ASN A 200 -1.60 16.16 -16.64
CA ASN A 200 -1.14 17.43 -17.19
C ASN A 200 -2.16 18.54 -16.88
N ILE A 201 -2.25 18.95 -15.62
CA ILE A 201 -3.19 19.96 -15.12
C ILE A 201 -2.40 21.23 -14.77
N ASP A 202 -2.94 22.39 -15.14
CA ASP A 202 -2.39 23.68 -14.71
C ASP A 202 -2.71 23.91 -13.22
N LEU A 203 -1.69 23.78 -12.36
CA LEU A 203 -1.76 23.96 -10.92
C LEU A 203 -1.59 25.42 -10.47
N ASN A 204 -1.42 26.39 -11.39
CA ASN A 204 -1.32 27.83 -11.04
C ASN A 204 -2.68 28.47 -10.74
N ARG A 205 -3.77 27.72 -10.84
CA ARG A 205 -5.12 28.13 -10.56
C ARG A 205 -5.76 27.27 -9.47
N GLU A 206 -6.78 27.79 -8.80
CA GLU A 206 -7.55 27.00 -7.85
C GLU A 206 -8.23 25.82 -8.56
N ILE A 207 -8.04 24.64 -7.99
CA ILE A 207 -8.67 23.40 -8.47
C ILE A 207 -9.34 22.66 -7.32
N HIS A 208 -10.44 21.99 -7.63
CA HIS A 208 -11.11 21.05 -6.73
C HIS A 208 -10.96 19.63 -7.27
N VAL A 209 -10.30 18.77 -6.49
CA VAL A 209 -10.05 17.37 -6.85
C VAL A 209 -11.12 16.48 -6.20
N HIS A 210 -11.95 15.88 -7.03
CA HIS A 210 -12.99 14.93 -6.59
C HIS A 210 -12.45 13.51 -6.69
N THR A 211 -12.53 12.76 -5.59
CA THR A 211 -11.94 11.43 -5.46
C THR A 211 -13.02 10.35 -5.32
N TYR A 212 -12.60 9.08 -5.38
CA TYR A 212 -13.44 7.92 -5.07
C TYR A 212 -13.39 7.51 -3.60
N TYR A 213 -12.72 8.31 -2.75
CA TYR A 213 -12.67 8.06 -1.31
C TYR A 213 -14.05 7.91 -0.70
N ASP A 214 -14.28 6.80 0.00
CA ASP A 214 -15.49 6.56 0.76
C ASP A 214 -15.15 6.52 2.26
N PRO A 215 -15.53 7.55 3.03
CA PRO A 215 -15.23 7.62 4.45
C PRO A 215 -15.76 6.44 5.27
N LYS A 216 -16.89 5.83 4.85
CA LYS A 216 -17.47 4.68 5.54
C LYS A 216 -16.66 3.41 5.28
N VAL A 217 -16.20 3.24 4.05
CA VAL A 217 -15.34 2.12 3.65
C VAL A 217 -13.98 2.24 4.31
N GLN A 218 -13.37 3.44 4.30
CA GLN A 218 -12.12 3.74 4.99
C GLN A 218 -12.20 3.44 6.49
N MET A 219 -13.27 3.89 7.13
CA MET A 219 -13.47 3.66 8.56
C MET A 219 -13.48 2.16 8.92
N GLN A 220 -14.08 1.29 8.07
CA GLN A 220 -14.07 -0.15 8.35
C GLN A 220 -12.66 -0.73 8.25
N LEU A 221 -11.89 -0.34 7.22
CA LEU A 221 -10.50 -0.76 7.07
C LEU A 221 -9.64 -0.27 8.25
N SER A 222 -9.71 1.01 8.59
CA SER A 222 -8.94 1.62 9.68
C SER A 222 -9.28 1.01 11.04
N ASN A 223 -10.56 0.76 11.33
CA ASN A 223 -10.99 0.11 12.56
C ASN A 223 -10.46 -1.32 12.66
N ALA A 224 -10.48 -2.08 11.56
CA ALA A 224 -9.94 -3.44 11.53
C ALA A 224 -8.42 -3.43 11.78
N VAL A 225 -7.68 -2.49 11.17
CA VAL A 225 -6.24 -2.32 11.41
C VAL A 225 -5.97 -2.00 12.87
N THR A 226 -6.62 -0.97 13.42
CA THR A 226 -6.42 -0.53 14.81
C THR A 226 -6.76 -1.62 15.83
N LYS A 227 -7.71 -2.51 15.52
CA LYS A 227 -8.09 -3.63 16.39
C LYS A 227 -7.01 -4.70 16.50
N HIS A 228 -6.27 -4.95 15.41
CA HIS A 228 -5.37 -6.11 15.32
C HIS A 228 -3.88 -5.76 15.33
N VAL A 229 -3.53 -4.48 15.12
CA VAL A 229 -2.13 -4.04 15.09
C VAL A 229 -1.84 -3.19 16.32
N ASP A 230 -0.91 -3.67 17.15
CA ASP A 230 -0.41 -2.90 18.29
C ASP A 230 0.52 -1.78 17.79
N LEU A 231 0.16 -0.53 18.13
CA LEU A 231 0.97 0.65 17.78
C LEU A 231 2.38 0.63 18.39
N SER A 232 2.56 -0.07 19.51
CA SER A 232 3.88 -0.22 20.16
C SER A 232 4.77 -1.28 19.50
N SER A 233 4.20 -2.18 18.69
CA SER A 233 4.98 -3.19 17.95
C SER A 233 5.74 -2.54 16.79
N GLU A 234 6.74 -3.22 16.25
CA GLU A 234 7.42 -2.81 15.01
C GLU A 234 6.72 -3.33 13.75
N LEU A 235 5.70 -4.19 13.92
CA LEU A 235 4.93 -4.71 12.79
C LEU A 235 4.25 -3.57 12.05
N GLU A 236 4.33 -3.60 10.73
CA GLU A 236 3.65 -2.67 9.83
C GLU A 236 2.53 -3.37 9.06
N VAL A 237 1.64 -2.56 8.52
CA VAL A 237 0.45 -3.04 7.80
C VAL A 237 0.17 -2.13 6.61
N ALA A 238 -0.39 -2.71 5.56
CA ALA A 238 -1.01 -1.95 4.48
C ALA A 238 -2.35 -2.58 4.10
N GLY A 239 -3.29 -1.75 3.68
CA GLY A 239 -4.59 -2.17 3.22
C GLY A 239 -5.09 -1.36 2.05
N ILE A 240 -5.84 -1.99 1.14
CA ILE A 240 -6.48 -1.32 0.01
C ILE A 240 -7.85 -1.91 -0.24
N ILE A 241 -8.83 -1.05 -0.55
CA ILE A 241 -10.16 -1.48 -0.99
C ILE A 241 -10.45 -0.82 -2.33
N THR A 242 -10.73 -1.67 -3.33
CA THR A 242 -11.12 -1.22 -4.68
C THR A 242 -12.50 -1.73 -5.04
N GLN A 243 -13.20 -0.98 -5.90
CA GLN A 243 -14.52 -1.35 -6.39
C GLN A 243 -14.40 -2.13 -7.70
N PRO A 244 -14.93 -3.37 -7.77
CA PRO A 244 -15.03 -4.13 -9.01
C PRO A 244 -15.75 -3.37 -10.12
N PHE A 245 -15.49 -3.73 -11.37
CA PHE A 245 -16.01 -3.15 -12.60
C PHE A 245 -15.65 -1.68 -12.87
N THR A 246 -15.27 -0.92 -11.84
CA THR A 246 -14.91 0.49 -11.96
C THR A 246 -13.45 0.77 -11.68
N GLY A 247 -12.79 -0.07 -10.87
CA GLY A 247 -11.42 0.14 -10.42
C GLY A 247 -11.25 1.36 -9.49
N ASN A 248 -12.34 1.88 -8.91
CA ASN A 248 -12.27 2.98 -7.96
C ASN A 248 -11.54 2.54 -6.69
N VAL A 249 -10.50 3.24 -6.29
CA VAL A 249 -9.85 3.03 -4.98
C VAL A 249 -10.67 3.77 -3.94
N MET A 250 -11.35 3.03 -3.08
CA MET A 250 -12.30 3.61 -2.12
C MET A 250 -11.68 3.87 -0.75
N ALA A 251 -10.68 3.07 -0.37
CA ALA A 251 -9.97 3.19 0.90
C ALA A 251 -8.53 2.70 0.79
N MET A 252 -7.65 3.25 1.63
CA MET A 252 -6.25 2.88 1.67
C MET A 252 -5.66 3.14 3.04
N VAL A 253 -4.83 2.21 3.52
CA VAL A 253 -3.96 2.35 4.69
C VAL A 253 -2.55 1.98 4.26
N GLY A 254 -1.59 2.87 4.48
CA GLY A 254 -0.19 2.67 4.07
C GLY A 254 0.75 2.29 5.21
N GLY A 255 0.26 2.28 6.44
CA GLY A 255 0.98 1.94 7.66
C GLY A 255 0.04 2.00 8.86
N LYS A 256 0.49 1.53 10.02
CA LYS A 256 -0.30 1.55 11.27
C LYS A 256 -0.54 2.95 11.83
N ASP A 257 0.38 3.88 11.58
CA ASP A 257 0.31 5.26 12.05
C ASP A 257 1.11 6.18 11.11
N TYR A 258 0.39 7.08 10.41
CA TYR A 258 0.99 8.06 9.51
C TYR A 258 1.93 9.03 10.23
N THR A 259 1.70 9.29 11.53
CA THR A 259 2.55 10.18 12.33
C THR A 259 3.94 9.60 12.58
N ILE A 260 4.05 8.28 12.60
CA ILE A 260 5.31 7.55 12.78
C ILE A 260 6.01 7.35 11.42
N SER A 261 5.26 6.89 10.42
CA SER A 261 5.79 6.61 9.08
C SER A 261 4.83 7.08 8.00
N GLN A 262 5.29 8.02 7.16
CA GLN A 262 4.56 8.51 5.99
C GLN A 262 4.78 7.64 4.73
N TYR A 263 5.52 6.55 4.88
CA TYR A 263 5.77 5.62 3.79
C TYR A 263 4.51 4.80 3.49
N ASN A 264 3.88 5.06 2.35
CA ASN A 264 2.67 4.37 1.92
C ASN A 264 3.00 2.99 1.34
N ARG A 265 2.95 1.95 2.17
CA ARG A 265 3.30 0.57 1.80
C ARG A 265 2.32 -0.05 0.81
N ALA A 266 1.09 0.42 0.75
CA ALA A 266 0.11 -0.07 -0.23
C ALA A 266 0.53 0.23 -1.68
N ILE A 267 1.32 1.29 -1.89
CA ILE A 267 1.74 1.75 -3.23
C ILE A 267 3.23 1.48 -3.48
N TYR A 268 4.09 1.77 -2.47
CA TYR A 268 5.54 1.82 -2.69
C TYR A 268 6.28 0.57 -2.23
N SER A 269 5.70 -0.23 -1.33
CA SER A 269 6.34 -1.46 -0.87
C SER A 269 6.11 -2.56 -1.89
N SER A 270 7.19 -2.99 -2.56
CA SER A 270 7.19 -4.11 -3.49
C SER A 270 7.65 -5.37 -2.75
N ARG A 271 6.73 -6.30 -2.52
CA ARG A 271 6.93 -7.51 -1.71
C ARG A 271 6.62 -8.76 -2.49
N GLN A 272 7.24 -9.88 -2.11
CA GLN A 272 6.87 -11.18 -2.66
C GLN A 272 5.40 -11.47 -2.39
N VAL A 273 4.65 -11.75 -3.47
CA VAL A 273 3.21 -11.98 -3.35
C VAL A 273 2.86 -13.36 -2.80
N ALA A 274 3.85 -14.23 -2.69
CA ALA A 274 3.69 -15.60 -2.20
C ALA A 274 2.49 -16.30 -2.85
N SER A 275 1.83 -17.18 -2.14
CA SER A 275 0.71 -17.99 -2.67
C SER A 275 -0.51 -17.20 -3.15
N THR A 276 -0.55 -15.86 -3.02
CA THR A 276 -1.63 -15.05 -3.60
C THR A 276 -1.59 -15.02 -5.14
N ILE A 277 -0.50 -15.47 -5.77
CA ILE A 277 -0.40 -15.60 -7.23
C ILE A 277 -1.13 -16.83 -7.79
N LYS A 278 -1.31 -17.90 -7.00
CA LYS A 278 -1.86 -19.18 -7.46
C LYS A 278 -3.21 -19.08 -8.18
N PRO A 279 -4.15 -18.20 -7.79
CA PRO A 279 -5.39 -18.04 -8.53
C PRO A 279 -5.17 -17.67 -10.00
N LEU A 280 -4.19 -16.81 -10.34
CA LEU A 280 -3.89 -16.47 -11.72
C LEU A 280 -3.34 -17.67 -12.49
N LEU A 281 -2.46 -18.46 -11.86
CA LEU A 281 -1.97 -19.71 -12.45
C LEU A 281 -3.11 -20.71 -12.72
N TYR A 282 -4.02 -20.88 -11.77
CA TYR A 282 -5.16 -21.80 -11.92
C TYR A 282 -6.19 -21.29 -12.93
N TYR A 283 -6.35 -19.98 -13.08
CA TYR A 283 -7.10 -19.41 -14.19
C TYR A 283 -6.48 -19.81 -15.54
N CYS A 284 -5.16 -19.68 -15.70
CA CYS A 284 -4.48 -20.11 -16.92
C CYS A 284 -4.67 -21.62 -17.19
N ALA A 285 -4.68 -22.42 -16.13
CA ALA A 285 -4.95 -23.85 -16.24
C ALA A 285 -6.39 -24.15 -16.73
N LEU A 286 -7.39 -23.44 -16.18
CA LEU A 286 -8.79 -23.55 -16.64
C LEU A 286 -8.94 -23.15 -18.10
N GLN A 287 -8.23 -22.12 -18.58
CA GLN A 287 -8.21 -21.74 -20.00
C GLN A 287 -7.63 -22.84 -20.91
N GLN A 288 -6.69 -23.64 -20.41
CA GLN A 288 -6.06 -24.73 -21.13
C GLN A 288 -6.76 -26.09 -20.93
N GLY A 289 -8.02 -26.06 -20.50
CA GLY A 289 -8.87 -27.25 -20.42
C GLY A 289 -8.80 -28.00 -19.08
N PHE A 290 -8.10 -27.48 -18.08
CA PHE A 290 -8.24 -28.02 -16.73
C PHE A 290 -9.64 -27.76 -16.20
N THR A 291 -10.05 -28.60 -15.28
CA THR A 291 -11.32 -28.44 -14.54
C THR A 291 -11.05 -28.36 -13.04
N PRO A 292 -12.00 -27.91 -12.23
CA PRO A 292 -11.89 -27.97 -10.77
C PRO A 292 -11.51 -29.36 -10.23
N SER A 293 -11.86 -30.39 -10.95
CA SER A 293 -11.57 -31.80 -10.64
C SER A 293 -10.22 -32.31 -11.13
N THR A 294 -9.45 -31.53 -11.91
CA THR A 294 -8.15 -31.98 -12.42
C THR A 294 -7.21 -32.31 -11.25
N GLN A 295 -6.57 -33.48 -11.34
CA GLN A 295 -5.80 -34.05 -10.23
C GLN A 295 -4.31 -34.06 -10.52
N PHE A 296 -3.51 -33.70 -9.50
CA PHE A 296 -2.10 -34.04 -9.39
C PHE A 296 -1.79 -34.70 -8.06
N THR A 297 -0.74 -35.54 -8.02
CA THR A 297 -0.24 -36.12 -6.77
C THR A 297 0.54 -35.06 -5.99
N SER A 298 0.14 -34.78 -4.76
CA SER A 298 0.88 -33.93 -3.80
C SER A 298 1.71 -34.83 -2.89
N GLN A 299 3.01 -34.88 -3.14
CA GLN A 299 4.02 -35.59 -2.33
C GLN A 299 5.35 -34.85 -2.45
N LYS A 300 6.28 -35.09 -1.55
CA LYS A 300 7.65 -34.55 -1.67
C LYS A 300 8.19 -34.89 -3.07
N THR A 301 8.53 -33.86 -3.83
CA THR A 301 8.93 -33.97 -5.23
C THR A 301 10.09 -33.06 -5.51
N THR A 302 11.11 -33.57 -6.19
CA THR A 302 12.19 -32.80 -6.78
C THR A 302 11.94 -32.70 -8.28
N PHE A 303 11.95 -31.50 -8.82
CA PHE A 303 11.76 -31.23 -10.24
C PHE A 303 13.12 -30.96 -10.89
N ARG A 304 13.39 -31.57 -12.02
CA ARG A 304 14.55 -31.26 -12.85
C ARG A 304 14.19 -30.09 -13.77
N VAL A 305 14.82 -28.95 -13.56
CA VAL A 305 14.56 -27.71 -14.32
C VAL A 305 15.48 -27.64 -15.55
N SER A 306 16.73 -28.07 -15.40
CA SER A 306 17.70 -28.20 -16.46
C SER A 306 18.61 -29.42 -16.18
N ASP A 307 19.65 -29.64 -17.01
CA ASP A 307 20.58 -30.76 -16.79
C ASP A 307 21.35 -30.64 -15.46
N ASP A 308 21.59 -29.42 -14.99
CA ASP A 308 22.38 -29.12 -13.79
C ASP A 308 21.57 -28.50 -12.65
N GLU A 309 20.25 -28.29 -12.83
CA GLU A 309 19.42 -27.58 -11.84
C GLU A 309 18.22 -28.41 -11.40
N GLU A 310 18.11 -28.63 -10.11
CA GLU A 310 16.97 -29.27 -9.43
C GLU A 310 16.23 -28.27 -8.55
N TYR A 311 14.90 -28.34 -8.57
CA TYR A 311 14.03 -27.53 -7.74
C TYR A 311 13.14 -28.43 -6.86
N ALA A 312 13.27 -28.30 -5.54
CA ALA A 312 12.56 -29.11 -4.56
C ALA A 312 11.69 -28.27 -3.62
N PRO A 313 10.53 -27.78 -4.09
CA PRO A 313 9.63 -26.98 -3.25
C PRO A 313 9.02 -27.86 -2.14
N THR A 314 8.69 -27.22 -1.03
CA THR A 314 8.01 -27.86 0.07
C THR A 314 6.64 -27.22 0.32
N ASN A 315 5.66 -28.01 0.79
CA ASN A 315 4.44 -27.46 1.34
C ASN A 315 4.72 -26.86 2.73
N TYR A 316 3.87 -25.91 3.16
CA TYR A 316 3.96 -25.36 4.51
C TYR A 316 3.94 -26.48 5.56
N GLY A 317 4.87 -26.43 6.51
CA GLY A 317 5.03 -27.45 7.54
C GLY A 317 5.56 -28.80 7.04
N ASN A 318 6.04 -28.92 5.80
CA ASN A 318 6.52 -30.16 5.18
C ASN A 318 5.48 -31.30 5.17
N VAL A 319 4.19 -30.98 5.11
CA VAL A 319 3.10 -31.97 5.05
C VAL A 319 2.54 -32.08 3.64
N TYR A 320 2.15 -33.30 3.26
CA TYR A 320 1.72 -33.64 1.92
C TYR A 320 0.53 -34.60 1.97
N ALA A 321 -0.32 -34.58 0.93
CA ALA A 321 -1.41 -35.55 0.80
C ALA A 321 -0.91 -36.99 0.59
N ASN A 322 0.28 -37.15 0.03
CA ASN A 322 0.85 -38.44 -0.41
C ASN A 322 -0.08 -39.21 -1.36
N GLY A 323 -0.90 -38.49 -2.10
CA GLY A 323 -1.90 -38.99 -3.03
C GLY A 323 -2.36 -37.90 -4.00
N LYS A 324 -3.33 -38.24 -4.85
CA LYS A 324 -3.92 -37.29 -5.79
C LYS A 324 -4.89 -36.36 -5.08
N ILE A 325 -4.79 -35.08 -5.35
CA ILE A 325 -5.72 -34.03 -4.90
C ILE A 325 -6.27 -33.28 -6.12
N SER A 326 -7.49 -32.75 -6.01
CA SER A 326 -8.12 -31.90 -7.02
C SER A 326 -7.52 -30.50 -7.03
N MET A 327 -7.82 -29.70 -8.07
CA MET A 327 -7.50 -28.28 -8.12
C MET A 327 -8.25 -27.50 -7.01
N ILE A 328 -9.48 -27.93 -6.68
CA ILE A 328 -10.27 -27.37 -5.56
C ILE A 328 -9.48 -27.52 -4.24
N ASN A 329 -9.00 -28.72 -3.95
CA ASN A 329 -8.25 -28.97 -2.71
C ASN A 329 -6.90 -28.24 -2.74
N ALA A 330 -6.23 -28.21 -3.87
CA ALA A 330 -4.95 -27.54 -4.04
C ALA A 330 -5.02 -26.03 -3.78
N ILE A 331 -6.05 -25.32 -4.28
CA ILE A 331 -6.24 -23.89 -4.01
C ILE A 331 -6.65 -23.64 -2.55
N SER A 332 -7.50 -24.51 -2.01
CA SER A 332 -8.00 -24.45 -0.64
C SER A 332 -6.87 -24.55 0.38
N LEU A 333 -6.02 -25.55 0.25
CA LEU A 333 -4.88 -25.83 1.14
C LEU A 333 -3.62 -25.04 0.78
N SER A 334 -3.64 -24.36 -0.35
CA SER A 334 -2.45 -23.65 -0.90
C SER A 334 -1.27 -24.59 -1.18
N ASP A 335 -1.54 -25.79 -1.76
CA ASP A 335 -0.51 -26.79 -2.06
C ASP A 335 0.53 -26.26 -3.04
N ASN A 336 1.82 -26.33 -2.66
CA ASN A 336 2.93 -25.83 -3.46
C ASN A 336 3.30 -26.83 -4.56
N ILE A 337 3.23 -28.13 -4.26
CA ILE A 337 3.60 -29.18 -5.24
C ILE A 337 2.62 -29.18 -6.39
N TYR A 338 1.33 -29.06 -6.10
CA TYR A 338 0.30 -28.96 -7.14
C TYR A 338 0.52 -27.72 -8.02
N ALA A 339 0.81 -26.57 -7.41
CA ALA A 339 1.04 -25.32 -8.14
C ALA A 339 2.25 -25.43 -9.08
N VAL A 340 3.39 -25.93 -8.60
CA VAL A 340 4.59 -26.11 -9.44
C VAL A 340 4.33 -27.13 -10.56
N LYS A 341 3.62 -28.24 -10.29
CA LYS A 341 3.22 -29.19 -11.33
C LYS A 341 2.33 -28.54 -12.38
N THR A 342 1.40 -27.70 -11.97
CA THR A 342 0.55 -26.93 -12.89
C THR A 342 1.40 -26.02 -13.77
N GLN A 343 2.31 -25.22 -13.19
CA GLN A 343 3.21 -24.33 -13.94
C GLN A 343 4.05 -25.10 -14.97
N LEU A 344 4.66 -26.19 -14.56
CA LEU A 344 5.48 -27.01 -15.45
C LEU A 344 4.66 -27.68 -16.57
N PHE A 345 3.42 -28.09 -16.27
CA PHE A 345 2.52 -28.68 -17.27
C PHE A 345 2.08 -27.65 -18.32
N LEU A 346 1.77 -26.43 -17.90
CA LEU A 346 1.34 -25.35 -18.81
C LEU A 346 2.51 -24.71 -19.58
N GLY A 347 3.74 -24.90 -19.11
CA GLY A 347 4.94 -24.19 -19.56
C GLY A 347 5.28 -23.00 -18.64
N VAL A 348 6.56 -22.85 -18.35
CA VAL A 348 7.08 -21.84 -17.38
C VAL A 348 6.74 -20.39 -17.74
N ASP A 349 6.55 -20.11 -19.04
CA ASP A 349 6.21 -18.78 -19.55
C ASP A 349 4.74 -18.39 -19.33
N THR A 350 3.86 -19.34 -19.02
CA THR A 350 2.40 -19.11 -18.98
C THR A 350 2.00 -18.05 -17.95
N LEU A 351 2.45 -18.21 -16.71
CA LEU A 351 2.15 -17.26 -15.65
C LEU A 351 2.85 -15.91 -15.90
N HIS A 352 4.09 -15.93 -16.36
CA HIS A 352 4.83 -14.73 -16.74
C HIS A 352 4.07 -13.90 -17.79
N ASN A 353 3.63 -14.54 -18.88
CA ASN A 353 2.85 -13.88 -19.93
C ASN A 353 1.53 -13.31 -19.39
N ALA A 354 0.83 -14.05 -18.54
CA ALA A 354 -0.37 -13.54 -17.90
C ALA A 354 -0.10 -12.30 -17.03
N LEU A 355 1.04 -12.22 -16.32
CA LEU A 355 1.44 -11.06 -15.54
C LEU A 355 1.78 -9.85 -16.42
N LEU A 356 2.37 -10.07 -17.61
CA LEU A 356 2.61 -8.98 -18.57
C LEU A 356 1.32 -8.31 -19.04
N ASP A 357 0.22 -9.06 -19.19
CA ASP A 357 -1.10 -8.49 -19.50
C ASP A 357 -1.60 -7.50 -18.46
N PHE A 358 -1.22 -7.67 -17.19
CA PHE A 358 -1.46 -6.73 -16.09
C PHE A 358 -0.39 -5.64 -15.97
N ASN A 359 0.55 -5.55 -16.93
CA ASN A 359 1.71 -4.66 -16.91
C ASN A 359 2.62 -4.87 -15.69
N ILE A 360 2.75 -6.11 -15.23
CA ILE A 360 3.69 -6.55 -14.19
C ILE A 360 4.93 -7.11 -14.89
N ARG A 361 6.03 -6.37 -14.85
CA ARG A 361 7.26 -6.65 -15.61
C ARG A 361 8.41 -7.20 -14.76
N GLN A 362 8.23 -7.29 -13.44
CA GLN A 362 9.25 -7.77 -12.51
C GLN A 362 9.31 -9.29 -12.41
N SER A 363 8.40 -9.99 -13.10
CA SER A 363 8.39 -11.45 -13.16
C SER A 363 9.46 -11.99 -14.11
N SER A 364 9.88 -13.23 -13.88
CA SER A 364 10.75 -13.98 -14.79
C SER A 364 10.27 -15.43 -14.87
N PRO A 365 10.24 -16.03 -16.08
CA PRO A 365 9.69 -17.36 -16.27
C PRO A 365 10.59 -18.41 -15.59
N ASN A 366 10.08 -18.98 -14.50
CA ASN A 366 10.73 -20.06 -13.77
C ASN A 366 9.69 -20.85 -12.96
N PRO A 367 10.00 -22.10 -12.52
CA PRO A 367 9.06 -22.92 -11.75
C PRO A 367 8.62 -22.34 -10.42
N SER A 368 9.47 -21.54 -9.75
CA SER A 368 9.16 -20.95 -8.45
C SER A 368 8.19 -19.76 -8.55
N GLU A 369 7.97 -19.21 -9.74
CA GLU A 369 6.98 -18.15 -9.96
C GLU A 369 5.56 -18.60 -9.56
N ALA A 370 5.25 -19.91 -9.73
CA ALA A 370 4.01 -20.51 -9.23
C ALA A 370 3.77 -20.34 -7.72
N LEU A 371 4.84 -20.07 -6.96
CA LEU A 371 4.78 -19.86 -5.51
C LEU A 371 4.82 -18.38 -5.13
N GLY A 372 4.88 -17.48 -6.13
CA GLY A 372 4.82 -16.03 -5.94
C GLY A 372 6.14 -15.39 -5.52
N THR A 373 7.24 -15.83 -6.11
CA THR A 373 8.55 -15.18 -5.97
C THR A 373 8.62 -13.81 -6.63
N VAL A 374 7.60 -13.44 -7.41
CA VAL A 374 7.46 -12.11 -8.00
C VAL A 374 7.11 -11.07 -6.94
N ASN A 375 7.74 -9.89 -7.05
CA ASN A 375 7.47 -8.76 -6.17
C ASN A 375 6.43 -7.83 -6.79
N MET A 376 5.44 -7.41 -5.99
CA MET A 376 4.41 -6.44 -6.37
C MET A 376 4.06 -5.54 -5.20
N SER A 377 3.60 -4.34 -5.49
CA SER A 377 2.88 -3.53 -4.51
C SER A 377 1.46 -4.10 -4.30
N LEU A 378 0.85 -3.76 -3.17
CA LEU A 378 -0.53 -4.18 -2.88
C LEU A 378 -1.52 -3.60 -3.92
N LEU A 379 -1.27 -2.38 -4.41
CA LEU A 379 -2.04 -1.77 -5.50
C LEU A 379 -1.88 -2.55 -6.81
N GLU A 380 -0.70 -3.04 -7.16
CA GLU A 380 -0.50 -3.88 -8.36
C GLU A 380 -1.20 -5.22 -8.23
N LEU A 381 -1.05 -5.90 -7.10
CA LEU A 381 -1.73 -7.16 -6.83
C LEU A 381 -3.26 -6.99 -6.85
N SER A 382 -3.78 -5.86 -6.34
CA SER A 382 -5.21 -5.55 -6.38
C SER A 382 -5.79 -5.46 -7.79
N ARG A 383 -4.98 -5.13 -8.82
CA ARG A 383 -5.43 -5.12 -10.23
C ARG A 383 -5.87 -6.51 -10.69
N ILE A 384 -5.09 -7.52 -10.33
CA ILE A 384 -5.38 -8.92 -10.69
C ILE A 384 -6.68 -9.37 -10.01
N TYR A 385 -6.77 -9.16 -8.70
CA TYR A 385 -7.95 -9.59 -7.92
C TYR A 385 -9.21 -8.80 -8.26
N ASN A 386 -9.08 -7.50 -8.55
CA ASN A 386 -10.20 -6.70 -9.03
C ASN A 386 -10.70 -7.16 -10.41
N THR A 387 -9.80 -7.70 -11.26
CA THR A 387 -10.19 -8.31 -12.53
C THR A 387 -10.94 -9.62 -12.34
N PHE A 388 -10.54 -10.46 -11.38
CA PHE A 388 -11.34 -11.63 -10.98
C PHE A 388 -12.72 -11.21 -10.48
N ALA A 389 -12.76 -10.23 -9.57
CA ALA A 389 -14.00 -9.67 -9.02
C ALA A 389 -14.92 -9.07 -10.10
N SER A 390 -14.33 -8.56 -11.16
CA SER A 390 -15.03 -7.96 -12.32
C SER A 390 -15.32 -8.96 -13.44
N GLU A 391 -15.40 -10.26 -13.12
CA GLU A 391 -15.69 -11.32 -14.11
C GLU A 391 -14.76 -11.28 -15.33
N GLY A 392 -13.49 -10.98 -15.11
CA GLY A 392 -12.45 -10.90 -16.14
C GLY A 392 -12.30 -9.56 -16.84
N LEU A 393 -13.05 -8.53 -16.43
CA LEU A 393 -12.90 -7.16 -16.94
C LEU A 393 -11.83 -6.41 -16.13
N TYR A 394 -10.75 -6.04 -16.78
CA TYR A 394 -9.73 -5.18 -16.20
C TYR A 394 -10.13 -3.70 -16.33
N VAL A 395 -10.05 -3.00 -15.22
CA VAL A 395 -10.13 -1.54 -15.17
C VAL A 395 -8.94 -1.03 -14.37
N LYS A 396 -8.20 -0.08 -14.94
CA LYS A 396 -7.06 0.52 -14.24
C LYS A 396 -7.53 1.20 -12.95
N PRO A 397 -6.97 0.90 -11.78
CA PRO A 397 -7.30 1.58 -10.54
C PRO A 397 -7.06 3.09 -10.63
N ALA A 398 -7.92 3.87 -9.99
CA ALA A 398 -7.78 5.32 -9.88
C ALA A 398 -8.38 5.84 -8.58
N LEU A 399 -7.78 6.93 -8.07
CA LEU A 399 -8.24 7.65 -6.89
C LEU A 399 -9.07 8.88 -7.26
N ILE A 400 -8.78 9.52 -8.43
CA ILE A 400 -9.41 10.77 -8.88
C ILE A 400 -10.54 10.47 -9.85
N SER A 401 -11.74 11.02 -9.58
CA SER A 401 -12.91 10.92 -10.46
C SER A 401 -12.94 12.04 -11.51
N HIS A 402 -12.82 13.27 -11.04
CA HIS A 402 -12.76 14.45 -11.89
C HIS A 402 -12.11 15.62 -11.14
N ILE A 403 -11.72 16.66 -11.89
CA ILE A 403 -11.13 17.88 -11.35
C ILE A 403 -11.85 19.07 -11.95
N THR A 404 -12.25 20.03 -11.12
CA THR A 404 -12.88 21.28 -11.56
C THR A 404 -12.00 22.48 -11.23
N SER A 405 -12.15 23.56 -12.00
CA SER A 405 -11.55 24.87 -11.74
C SER A 405 -12.61 25.93 -12.01
N GLY A 406 -13.09 26.60 -10.97
CA GLY A 406 -14.33 27.37 -11.06
C GLY A 406 -15.49 26.47 -11.49
N ASN A 407 -16.16 26.83 -12.59
CA ASN A 407 -17.28 26.05 -13.14
C ASN A 407 -16.86 25.03 -14.21
N ASP A 408 -15.58 24.97 -14.58
CA ASP A 408 -15.09 24.12 -15.67
C ASP A 408 -14.60 22.77 -15.14
N VAL A 409 -14.97 21.68 -15.82
CA VAL A 409 -14.36 20.36 -15.62
C VAL A 409 -13.08 20.28 -16.44
N VAL A 410 -11.92 20.32 -15.76
CA VAL A 410 -10.59 20.32 -16.42
C VAL A 410 -10.02 18.92 -16.60
N TYR A 411 -10.53 17.97 -15.86
CA TYR A 411 -10.23 16.54 -16.01
C TYR A 411 -11.42 15.71 -15.59
N LYS A 412 -11.72 14.67 -16.35
CA LYS A 412 -12.71 13.64 -15.98
C LYS A 412 -12.16 12.27 -16.38
N ARG A 413 -12.13 11.35 -15.42
CA ARG A 413 -11.72 9.99 -15.68
C ARG A 413 -12.71 9.30 -16.61
N GLU A 414 -12.20 8.69 -17.67
CA GLU A 414 -12.94 7.75 -18.50
C GLU A 414 -12.66 6.31 -18.03
N VAL A 415 -13.71 5.58 -17.74
CA VAL A 415 -13.62 4.16 -17.39
C VAL A 415 -13.68 3.35 -18.68
N GLN A 416 -12.59 2.67 -19.03
CA GLN A 416 -12.48 1.84 -20.23
C GLN A 416 -12.19 0.39 -19.82
N PRO A 417 -13.23 -0.43 -19.57
CA PRO A 417 -13.02 -1.84 -19.23
C PRO A 417 -12.45 -2.59 -20.42
N LYS A 418 -11.40 -3.38 -20.15
CA LYS A 418 -10.80 -4.29 -21.14
C LYS A 418 -10.97 -5.72 -20.66
N ARG A 419 -11.54 -6.60 -21.48
CA ARG A 419 -11.56 -8.02 -21.14
C ARG A 419 -10.15 -8.61 -21.26
N LEU A 420 -9.55 -8.92 -20.12
CA LEU A 420 -8.28 -9.63 -20.03
C LEU A 420 -8.48 -11.13 -19.78
N LEU A 421 -9.50 -11.48 -19.01
CA LEU A 421 -9.78 -12.86 -18.63
C LEU A 421 -11.15 -13.29 -19.15
N GLN A 422 -11.29 -14.54 -19.52
CA GLN A 422 -12.56 -15.10 -19.99
C GLN A 422 -13.53 -15.23 -18.81
N ARG A 423 -14.80 -14.89 -19.04
CA ARG A 423 -15.81 -14.77 -18.01
C ARG A 423 -16.07 -16.08 -17.26
N ASP A 424 -16.27 -17.16 -18.01
CA ASP A 424 -16.70 -18.44 -17.42
C ASP A 424 -15.59 -19.05 -16.56
N GLU A 425 -14.36 -19.08 -17.07
CA GLU A 425 -13.19 -19.54 -16.31
C GLU A 425 -12.93 -18.68 -15.07
N THR A 426 -13.17 -17.36 -15.18
CA THR A 426 -13.06 -16.44 -14.03
C THR A 426 -14.13 -16.75 -12.98
N LEU A 427 -15.37 -16.96 -13.37
CA LEU A 427 -16.46 -17.30 -12.45
C LEU A 427 -16.23 -18.66 -11.77
N ILE A 428 -15.74 -19.65 -12.51
CA ILE A 428 -15.36 -20.96 -11.96
C ILE A 428 -14.24 -20.78 -10.91
N LEU A 429 -13.20 -20.02 -11.25
CA LEU A 429 -12.12 -19.71 -10.30
C LEU A 429 -12.65 -19.00 -9.05
N ASN A 430 -13.49 -17.97 -9.23
CA ASN A 430 -14.07 -17.20 -8.12
C ASN A 430 -14.81 -18.11 -7.14
N GLN A 431 -15.63 -19.03 -7.66
CA GLN A 431 -16.36 -19.97 -6.84
C GLN A 431 -15.39 -20.98 -6.17
N MET A 432 -14.37 -21.48 -6.87
CA MET A 432 -13.36 -22.35 -6.28
C MET A 432 -12.61 -21.67 -5.12
N MET A 433 -12.34 -20.37 -5.20
CA MET A 433 -11.63 -19.63 -4.16
C MET A 433 -12.41 -19.49 -2.85
N THR A 434 -13.74 -19.73 -2.84
CA THR A 434 -14.52 -19.81 -1.58
C THR A 434 -14.14 -21.03 -0.75
N SER A 435 -13.57 -22.07 -1.37
CA SER A 435 -13.15 -23.30 -0.70
C SER A 435 -12.03 -23.08 0.33
N THR A 436 -11.31 -21.96 0.24
CA THR A 436 -10.23 -21.64 1.19
C THR A 436 -10.70 -21.45 2.63
N PHE A 437 -11.97 -21.25 2.84
CA PHE A 437 -12.62 -21.17 4.15
C PHE A 437 -13.31 -22.47 4.57
N ASP A 438 -13.66 -23.35 3.64
CA ASP A 438 -14.55 -24.46 3.87
C ASP A 438 -13.83 -25.67 4.47
N ILE A 439 -14.18 -26.03 5.71
CA ILE A 439 -13.60 -27.16 6.45
C ILE A 439 -13.76 -28.52 5.72
N ARG A 440 -14.75 -28.65 4.80
CA ARG A 440 -14.92 -29.87 4.00
C ARG A 440 -13.75 -30.14 3.06
N ASN A 441 -12.92 -29.14 2.82
CA ASN A 441 -11.67 -29.27 2.07
C ASN A 441 -10.48 -29.75 2.94
N LYS A 442 -10.67 -29.92 4.24
CA LYS A 442 -9.60 -30.44 5.11
C LYS A 442 -9.17 -31.84 4.65
N SER A 443 -7.90 -32.00 4.35
CA SER A 443 -7.29 -33.30 4.08
C SER A 443 -6.04 -33.50 4.96
N TYR A 444 -4.84 -33.33 4.45
CA TYR A 444 -3.59 -33.41 5.23
C TYR A 444 -3.29 -32.16 6.06
N THR A 445 -3.94 -31.03 5.75
CA THR A 445 -3.90 -29.79 6.53
C THR A 445 -5.27 -29.09 6.44
N PHE A 446 -5.42 -27.95 7.12
CA PHE A 446 -6.62 -27.13 7.08
C PHE A 446 -6.63 -26.20 5.86
N PRO A 447 -7.82 -25.80 5.36
CA PRO A 447 -7.96 -24.73 4.40
C PRO A 447 -7.26 -23.44 4.86
N SER A 448 -6.64 -22.72 3.93
CA SER A 448 -5.68 -21.65 4.24
C SER A 448 -6.28 -20.41 4.91
N MET A 449 -7.61 -20.26 4.85
CA MET A 449 -8.38 -19.17 5.49
C MET A 449 -9.38 -19.69 6.54
N TYR A 450 -9.29 -20.97 6.91
CA TYR A 450 -10.19 -21.56 7.92
C TYR A 450 -10.06 -20.84 9.28
N GLY A 451 -11.22 -20.50 9.87
CA GLY A 451 -11.30 -19.72 11.12
C GLY A 451 -11.30 -18.19 10.91
N HIS A 452 -11.07 -17.74 9.68
CA HIS A 452 -11.07 -16.32 9.34
C HIS A 452 -12.19 -15.98 8.33
N GLU A 453 -13.29 -16.74 8.35
CA GLU A 453 -14.43 -16.55 7.46
C GLU A 453 -15.16 -15.24 7.79
N PRO A 454 -15.38 -14.33 6.81
CA PRO A 454 -16.38 -13.27 6.96
C PRO A 454 -17.81 -13.82 7.04
N ASP A 455 -18.73 -13.01 7.58
CA ASP A 455 -20.15 -13.38 7.73
C ASP A 455 -20.90 -13.46 6.38
N ILE A 456 -20.22 -13.17 5.28
CA ILE A 456 -20.74 -13.21 3.91
C ILE A 456 -19.85 -14.05 3.02
N THR A 457 -20.36 -14.47 1.86
CA THR A 457 -19.57 -15.19 0.87
C THR A 457 -18.55 -14.26 0.22
N VAL A 458 -17.28 -14.66 0.28
CA VAL A 458 -16.16 -14.00 -0.39
C VAL A 458 -15.23 -15.05 -0.99
N ALA A 459 -14.56 -14.71 -2.07
CA ALA A 459 -13.41 -15.43 -2.59
C ALA A 459 -12.15 -14.85 -1.95
N ALA A 460 -11.22 -15.69 -1.48
CA ALA A 460 -9.96 -15.18 -0.96
C ALA A 460 -8.80 -16.15 -1.16
N LYS A 461 -7.59 -15.59 -1.11
CA LYS A 461 -6.34 -16.34 -1.08
C LYS A 461 -5.34 -15.67 -0.16
N SER A 462 -4.79 -16.44 0.77
CA SER A 462 -3.67 -16.01 1.60
C SER A 462 -2.33 -16.35 0.95
N GLY A 463 -1.34 -15.53 1.24
CA GLY A 463 0.07 -15.75 0.96
C GLY A 463 0.90 -15.51 2.22
N THR A 464 1.86 -16.34 2.47
CA THR A 464 2.83 -16.18 3.56
C THR A 464 4.20 -16.52 3.03
N SER A 465 5.14 -15.63 3.21
CA SER A 465 6.57 -15.87 3.01
C SER A 465 7.27 -15.88 4.37
N ASP A 466 8.59 -15.97 4.38
CA ASP A 466 9.37 -15.85 5.61
C ASP A 466 9.27 -14.46 6.24
N TRP A 467 8.89 -13.43 5.45
CA TRP A 467 8.91 -12.03 5.83
C TRP A 467 7.54 -11.35 5.86
N ASP A 468 6.55 -11.89 5.14
CA ASP A 468 5.30 -11.20 4.84
C ASP A 468 4.09 -12.11 5.02
N SER A 469 2.98 -11.53 5.47
CA SER A 469 1.65 -12.14 5.45
C SER A 469 0.70 -11.28 4.60
N LEU A 470 0.08 -11.90 3.59
CA LEU A 470 -0.83 -11.25 2.66
C LEU A 470 -2.17 -11.97 2.60
N VAL A 471 -3.23 -11.21 2.41
CA VAL A 471 -4.54 -11.73 2.01
C VAL A 471 -5.11 -10.83 0.92
N MET A 472 -5.55 -11.47 -0.14
CA MET A 472 -6.38 -10.85 -1.18
C MET A 472 -7.70 -11.57 -1.28
N GLY A 473 -8.78 -10.83 -1.36
CA GLY A 473 -10.08 -11.44 -1.58
C GLY A 473 -11.12 -10.41 -2.01
N PHE A 474 -12.28 -10.92 -2.42
CA PHE A 474 -13.29 -10.09 -3.06
C PHE A 474 -14.68 -10.73 -3.04
N ASN A 475 -15.65 -9.90 -3.31
CA ASN A 475 -16.98 -10.24 -3.78
C ASN A 475 -17.36 -9.28 -4.94
N PRO A 476 -18.59 -9.32 -5.49
CA PRO A 476 -18.98 -8.42 -6.59
C PRO A 476 -18.93 -6.92 -6.28
N GLU A 477 -18.82 -6.51 -5.00
CA GLU A 477 -18.87 -5.11 -4.60
C GLU A 477 -17.54 -4.54 -4.11
N TYR A 478 -16.65 -5.37 -3.53
CA TYR A 478 -15.37 -4.94 -2.98
C TYR A 478 -14.26 -5.96 -3.26
N THR A 479 -13.11 -5.45 -3.61
CA THR A 479 -11.83 -6.18 -3.58
C THR A 479 -11.00 -5.61 -2.43
N VAL A 480 -10.58 -6.46 -1.50
CA VAL A 480 -9.82 -6.10 -0.30
C VAL A 480 -8.46 -6.78 -0.34
N GLY A 481 -7.41 -6.01 -0.17
CA GLY A 481 -6.04 -6.51 -0.02
C GLY A 481 -5.45 -6.04 1.31
N ILE A 482 -4.83 -6.95 2.06
CA ILE A 482 -4.14 -6.66 3.32
C ILE A 482 -2.74 -7.27 3.28
N TRP A 483 -1.75 -6.50 3.69
CA TRP A 483 -0.39 -6.93 3.91
C TRP A 483 0.03 -6.61 5.34
N SER A 484 0.83 -7.47 5.97
CA SER A 484 1.53 -7.20 7.21
C SER A 484 2.93 -7.80 7.19
N GLY A 485 3.90 -7.10 7.79
CA GLY A 485 5.31 -7.49 7.80
C GLY A 485 6.19 -6.42 8.41
N PHE A 486 7.51 -6.61 8.32
CA PHE A 486 8.51 -5.64 8.79
C PHE A 486 9.18 -4.93 7.62
N ASP A 487 9.53 -3.64 7.79
CA ASP A 487 10.18 -2.85 6.75
C ASP A 487 11.60 -3.32 6.42
N ASP A 488 12.28 -3.93 7.36
CA ASP A 488 13.66 -4.41 7.26
C ASP A 488 13.81 -5.82 6.68
N ASN A 489 12.71 -6.45 6.26
CA ASN A 489 12.67 -7.82 5.74
C ASN A 489 13.20 -8.88 6.72
N ARG A 490 13.08 -8.67 8.02
CA ARG A 490 13.35 -9.71 9.00
C ARG A 490 12.23 -10.77 9.00
N GLU A 491 12.55 -11.94 9.50
CA GLU A 491 11.62 -13.07 9.57
C GLU A 491 10.34 -12.69 10.35
N LEU A 492 9.19 -13.02 9.77
CA LEU A 492 7.90 -12.79 10.39
C LEU A 492 7.64 -13.89 11.43
N GLU A 493 7.44 -13.51 12.67
CA GLU A 493 7.14 -14.44 13.74
C GLU A 493 5.74 -15.07 13.60
N LYS A 494 5.58 -16.32 13.99
CA LYS A 494 4.32 -17.08 13.82
C LYS A 494 3.09 -16.40 14.42
N GLN A 495 3.25 -15.61 15.48
CA GLN A 495 2.16 -14.87 16.10
C GLN A 495 1.54 -13.81 15.17
N TYR A 496 2.27 -13.37 14.14
CA TYR A 496 1.82 -12.35 13.18
C TYR A 496 1.22 -12.94 11.90
N TYR A 497 1.29 -14.27 11.68
CA TYR A 497 0.82 -14.90 10.42
C TYR A 497 -0.67 -14.76 10.15
N THR A 498 -1.49 -14.49 11.18
CA THR A 498 -2.94 -14.38 11.05
C THR A 498 -3.43 -12.94 11.02
N ILE A 499 -2.60 -11.95 11.35
CA ILE A 499 -3.02 -10.54 11.47
C ILE A 499 -3.66 -10.03 10.17
N SER A 500 -3.07 -10.29 9.01
CA SER A 500 -3.64 -9.91 7.72
C SER A 500 -5.01 -10.58 7.47
N LYS A 501 -5.20 -11.83 7.93
CA LYS A 501 -6.46 -12.57 7.79
C LYS A 501 -7.54 -12.03 8.74
N ASP A 502 -7.17 -11.66 9.95
CA ASP A 502 -8.09 -11.10 10.94
C ASP A 502 -8.55 -9.70 10.53
N ILE A 503 -7.64 -8.86 10.02
CA ILE A 503 -7.99 -7.55 9.45
C ILE A 503 -8.91 -7.71 8.25
N PHE A 504 -8.62 -8.64 7.34
CA PHE A 504 -9.46 -8.94 6.18
C PHE A 504 -10.88 -9.34 6.58
N LYS A 505 -11.03 -10.29 7.53
CA LYS A 505 -12.31 -10.73 8.06
C LYS A 505 -13.11 -9.57 8.65
N ASP A 506 -12.50 -8.81 9.55
CA ASP A 506 -13.19 -7.72 10.25
C ASP A 506 -13.53 -6.55 9.30
N THR A 507 -12.71 -6.31 8.28
CA THR A 507 -13.02 -5.34 7.23
C THR A 507 -14.30 -5.73 6.50
N PHE A 508 -14.42 -6.97 6.00
CA PHE A 508 -15.62 -7.41 5.32
C PHE A 508 -16.85 -7.41 6.26
N ASN A 509 -16.71 -7.88 7.48
CA ASN A 509 -17.80 -7.86 8.45
C ASN A 509 -18.28 -6.44 8.77
N GLY A 510 -17.33 -5.48 8.84
CA GLY A 510 -17.66 -4.06 9.00
C GLY A 510 -18.41 -3.49 7.80
N LEU A 511 -17.98 -3.79 6.57
CA LEU A 511 -18.63 -3.35 5.33
C LEU A 511 -20.07 -3.87 5.19
N TYR A 512 -20.38 -5.04 5.77
CA TYR A 512 -21.68 -5.71 5.62
C TYR A 512 -22.50 -5.79 6.91
N LYS A 513 -22.10 -5.12 7.98
CA LYS A 513 -22.76 -5.18 9.30
C LYS A 513 -24.29 -5.00 9.28
N LYS A 514 -24.84 -4.31 8.28
CA LYS A 514 -26.28 -3.98 8.19
C LYS A 514 -26.93 -4.41 6.87
N ARG A 515 -26.24 -5.21 6.05
CA ARG A 515 -26.74 -5.61 4.73
C ARG A 515 -26.32 -7.02 4.38
N LYS A 516 -27.07 -7.66 3.48
CA LYS A 516 -26.69 -8.98 2.95
C LYS A 516 -25.57 -8.82 1.92
N GLY A 517 -24.68 -9.80 1.88
CA GLY A 517 -23.68 -9.91 0.82
C GLY A 517 -24.31 -10.32 -0.52
N VAL A 518 -23.67 -9.92 -1.60
CA VAL A 518 -24.00 -10.34 -2.97
C VAL A 518 -22.94 -11.33 -3.44
N TRP A 519 -23.36 -12.35 -4.18
CA TRP A 519 -22.47 -13.31 -4.80
C TRP A 519 -22.79 -13.47 -6.28
N TYR A 520 -21.83 -13.98 -7.06
CA TYR A 520 -21.96 -14.22 -8.49
C TYR A 520 -23.03 -15.28 -8.78
N GLN A 521 -23.59 -15.20 -9.99
CA GLN A 521 -24.44 -16.23 -10.56
C GLN A 521 -23.68 -16.93 -11.68
N PRO A 522 -23.84 -18.25 -11.85
CA PRO A 522 -23.23 -18.95 -12.98
C PRO A 522 -23.77 -18.40 -14.31
N SER A 523 -22.91 -18.29 -15.31
CA SER A 523 -23.31 -17.96 -16.69
C SER A 523 -23.96 -19.16 -17.38
N ASP A 524 -24.55 -18.93 -18.56
CA ASP A 524 -25.13 -20.01 -19.37
C ASP A 524 -24.10 -21.08 -19.79
N GLY A 525 -22.81 -20.71 -19.85
CA GLY A 525 -21.70 -21.62 -20.15
C GLY A 525 -21.22 -22.48 -18.97
N ILE A 526 -21.83 -22.30 -17.78
CA ILE A 526 -21.45 -23.00 -16.55
C ILE A 526 -22.54 -23.99 -16.14
N GLN A 527 -22.13 -25.14 -15.62
CA GLN A 527 -22.96 -26.13 -14.96
C GLN A 527 -22.47 -26.39 -13.54
N GLU A 528 -23.41 -26.77 -12.68
CA GLU A 528 -23.12 -27.19 -11.31
C GLU A 528 -22.93 -28.71 -11.26
N LYS A 529 -21.84 -29.15 -10.61
CA LYS A 529 -21.61 -30.57 -10.30
C LYS A 529 -21.35 -30.77 -8.82
N ARG A 530 -21.84 -31.87 -8.25
CA ARG A 530 -21.48 -32.29 -6.89
C ARG A 530 -20.27 -33.19 -6.96
N VAL A 531 -19.20 -32.77 -6.26
CA VAL A 531 -17.94 -33.51 -6.27
C VAL A 531 -17.38 -33.59 -4.85
N ASN A 532 -16.65 -34.65 -4.57
CA ASN A 532 -15.77 -34.68 -3.41
C ASN A 532 -14.67 -33.61 -3.60
N PRO A 533 -14.57 -32.59 -2.76
CA PRO A 533 -13.63 -31.49 -3.01
C PRO A 533 -12.16 -31.90 -2.91
N ILE A 534 -11.84 -32.99 -2.21
CA ILE A 534 -10.46 -33.46 -2.06
C ILE A 534 -10.00 -34.16 -3.36
N THR A 535 -10.80 -35.09 -3.87
CA THR A 535 -10.44 -35.91 -5.03
C THR A 535 -10.95 -35.32 -6.34
N GLY A 536 -11.98 -34.47 -6.32
CA GLY A 536 -12.65 -33.95 -7.52
C GLY A 536 -13.58 -34.97 -8.20
N THR A 537 -13.74 -36.16 -7.65
CA THR A 537 -14.65 -37.18 -8.22
C THR A 537 -16.10 -36.82 -7.95
N GLU A 538 -17.01 -37.18 -8.88
CA GLU A 538 -18.43 -36.99 -8.65
C GLU A 538 -18.89 -37.74 -7.39
N ASP A 539 -19.66 -37.04 -6.55
CA ASP A 539 -20.11 -37.53 -5.25
C ASP A 539 -21.43 -36.86 -4.88
N SER A 540 -22.50 -37.65 -4.76
CA SER A 540 -23.84 -37.14 -4.41
C SER A 540 -23.90 -36.44 -3.04
N GLY A 541 -23.02 -36.81 -2.11
CA GLY A 541 -22.81 -36.16 -0.81
C GLY A 541 -21.80 -35.02 -0.83
N GLY A 542 -21.16 -34.80 -1.96
CA GLY A 542 -20.10 -33.80 -2.14
C GLY A 542 -20.60 -32.36 -2.14
N SER A 543 -19.66 -31.44 -2.27
CA SER A 543 -19.92 -30.00 -2.39
C SER A 543 -20.22 -29.62 -3.83
N VAL A 544 -21.06 -28.58 -4.02
CA VAL A 544 -21.37 -28.06 -5.36
C VAL A 544 -20.24 -27.15 -5.81
N TYR A 545 -19.72 -27.41 -7.01
CA TYR A 545 -18.75 -26.57 -7.70
C TYR A 545 -19.18 -26.30 -9.14
N TRP A 546 -18.70 -25.19 -9.68
CA TRP A 546 -18.98 -24.78 -11.06
C TRP A 546 -17.97 -25.39 -12.04
N PHE A 547 -18.49 -25.85 -13.16
CA PHE A 547 -17.74 -26.45 -14.25
C PHE A 547 -18.18 -25.83 -15.56
N LYS A 548 -17.29 -25.75 -16.53
CA LYS A 548 -17.64 -25.36 -17.89
C LYS A 548 -18.58 -26.43 -18.49
N LYS A 549 -19.61 -26.01 -19.21
CA LYS A 549 -20.40 -26.92 -20.03
C LYS A 549 -19.56 -27.44 -21.18
N GLU A 550 -19.72 -28.71 -21.49
CA GLU A 550 -19.07 -29.38 -22.67
C GLU A 550 -19.71 -28.91 -23.97
#